data_01353c4cdfacd50eb07d0df3c80364e3
#
_entry.id   01353c4cdfacd50eb07d0df3c80364e3
#
_cell.length_a   1.000
_cell.length_b   1.000
_cell.length_c   1.000
_cell.angle_alpha   90.00
_cell.angle_beta   90.00
_cell.angle_gamma   90.00
#
_symmetry.space_group_name_H-M   'P 1'
#
loop_
_entity.id
_entity.type
_entity.pdbx_description
1 polymer ?
#
loop_
_entity_poly.entity_id
_entity_poly.type
_entity_poly.pdbx_seq_one_letter_code
_entity_poly.pdbx_strand_id
1 'polypeptide(L)'
;MSNEPVTVGVLSLHVSKESKAILNAVEDLGHRTAWLRGENTSVDIRDGEVTLEPDVDIIVNRLLLSKEEEPAEAIGLATMLDRLRPMLNHPMETMTALHKFASGAALAEAGLPVPDAFMALSKDLLNDRLEAFGEEVVYKTAIGTHGGGTWKIGTDEGVNPMVGSRQAFLQELIEHDTERHHDLRVYVVGERIVGAMNRYAPEGDWRTNVALGGDVDDATDGLNEEVERIAKRATDVVGLDYAGVDIVQGEDGYYVLEVNPTAGFKGLFEATGRSPAPHIARLAIERVGGEVDEEKMYELSSVLDDSTPSATPRPGRDVSAQDLTVGYIEEVVVMGTRGQQTVLAKSDTGATRTSIDSRLAADIGTGPIKDIVKIKSGSVKSGKSRPVVDLVVGVRGTQHTVAASVEDRSHMDYPLLLGRDILRHYHVDVQRRADSSVNVPPESEEEAAEE
;
A
#
# COMPACT_ATOMS: atom_id res chain seq x y z
N MET A 1 12.29 0.99 38.80
CA MET A 1 12.44 0.17 37.60
C MET A 1 13.20 1.02 36.60
N SER A 2 14.21 0.52 35.91
CA SER A 2 15.07 1.30 35.02
C SER A 2 14.24 1.82 33.86
N ASN A 3 14.19 3.12 33.70
CA ASN A 3 13.51 3.82 32.59
C ASN A 3 14.36 3.66 31.33
N GLU A 4 14.57 2.41 30.87
CA GLU A 4 15.32 2.16 29.64
C GLU A 4 14.40 2.39 28.43
N PRO A 5 14.88 3.17 27.45
CA PRO A 5 14.07 3.46 26.28
C PRO A 5 13.84 2.18 25.46
N VAL A 6 12.58 1.86 25.18
CA VAL A 6 12.19 0.76 24.29
C VAL A 6 12.36 1.17 22.81
N THR A 7 12.47 0.18 21.93
CA THR A 7 12.58 0.40 20.47
C THR A 7 11.27 0.00 19.79
N VAL A 8 10.58 0.96 19.20
CA VAL A 8 9.33 0.74 18.46
C VAL A 8 9.65 0.65 16.96
N GLY A 9 9.35 -0.48 16.36
CA GLY A 9 9.39 -0.67 14.91
C GLY A 9 8.09 -0.21 14.25
N VAL A 10 8.15 0.48 13.13
CA VAL A 10 6.97 0.73 12.28
C VAL A 10 7.13 -0.01 10.97
N LEU A 11 6.30 -1.03 10.74
CA LEU A 11 6.32 -1.83 9.51
C LEU A 11 5.49 -1.14 8.42
N SER A 12 6.17 -0.66 7.37
CA SER A 12 5.53 -0.01 6.24
C SER A 12 6.42 -0.10 5.01
N LEU A 13 6.06 -0.92 4.03
CA LEU A 13 6.84 -1.11 2.80
C LEU A 13 6.75 0.07 1.82
N HIS A 14 5.83 0.99 2.08
CA HIS A 14 5.70 2.25 1.35
C HIS A 14 5.91 3.46 2.25
N VAL A 15 6.23 4.60 1.67
CA VAL A 15 6.35 5.86 2.43
C VAL A 15 4.96 6.42 2.70
N SER A 16 4.59 6.55 3.98
CA SER A 16 3.36 7.22 4.39
C SER A 16 3.64 8.31 5.41
N LYS A 17 2.79 9.33 5.42
CA LYS A 17 2.83 10.43 6.39
C LYS A 17 2.53 9.93 7.79
N GLU A 18 1.61 8.98 7.90
CA GLU A 18 1.19 8.37 9.15
C GLU A 18 2.33 7.58 9.80
N SER A 19 3.08 6.80 9.00
CA SER A 19 4.25 6.05 9.50
C SER A 19 5.32 7.00 10.03
N LYS A 20 5.56 8.10 9.32
CA LYS A 20 6.50 9.14 9.78
C LYS A 20 6.04 9.78 11.08
N ALA A 21 4.77 10.16 11.17
CA ALA A 21 4.22 10.80 12.36
C ALA A 21 4.30 9.89 13.60
N ILE A 22 4.10 8.56 13.44
CA ILE A 22 4.26 7.61 14.55
C ILE A 22 5.72 7.52 14.97
N LEU A 23 6.67 7.42 14.02
CA LEU A 23 8.10 7.37 14.33
C LEU A 23 8.56 8.63 15.08
N ASN A 24 8.20 9.81 14.57
CA ASN A 24 8.53 11.09 15.21
C ASN A 24 7.93 11.17 16.62
N ALA A 25 6.67 10.77 16.79
CA ALA A 25 6.02 10.76 18.11
C ALA A 25 6.73 9.83 19.12
N VAL A 26 7.20 8.66 18.71
CA VAL A 26 7.98 7.76 19.56
C VAL A 26 9.30 8.40 19.98
N GLU A 27 10.03 9.03 19.06
CA GLU A 27 11.28 9.73 19.35
C GLU A 27 11.07 10.92 20.30
N ASP A 28 10.05 11.72 20.05
CA ASP A 28 9.70 12.86 20.90
C ASP A 28 9.27 12.43 22.31
N LEU A 29 8.66 11.24 22.45
CA LEU A 29 8.37 10.65 23.76
C LEU A 29 9.60 10.06 24.46
N GLY A 30 10.79 10.12 23.84
CA GLY A 30 12.07 9.73 24.44
C GLY A 30 12.45 8.26 24.22
N HIS A 31 11.84 7.58 23.27
CA HIS A 31 12.10 6.18 22.93
C HIS A 31 12.82 6.04 21.58
N ARG A 32 13.31 4.86 21.27
CA ARG A 32 14.02 4.57 20.01
C ARG A 32 13.04 4.09 18.95
N THR A 33 13.39 4.33 17.70
CA THR A 33 12.58 3.95 16.55
C THR A 33 13.37 3.12 15.54
N ALA A 34 12.66 2.28 14.81
CA ALA A 34 13.14 1.64 13.60
C ALA A 34 12.04 1.66 12.54
N TRP A 35 12.34 2.16 11.36
CA TRP A 35 11.41 2.04 10.25
C TRP A 35 11.70 0.73 9.51
N LEU A 36 10.83 -0.28 9.69
CA LEU A 36 10.95 -1.60 9.06
C LEU A 36 10.47 -1.50 7.61
N ARG A 37 11.42 -1.55 6.67
CA ARG A 37 11.22 -1.37 5.24
C ARG A 37 11.99 -2.41 4.44
N GLY A 38 11.68 -2.55 3.14
CA GLY A 38 12.35 -3.50 2.26
C GLY A 38 13.87 -3.29 2.14
N GLU A 39 14.34 -2.04 2.31
CA GLU A 39 15.76 -1.69 2.18
C GLU A 39 16.62 -1.94 3.44
N ASN A 40 16.03 -2.21 4.60
CA ASN A 40 16.77 -2.34 5.85
C ASN A 40 16.30 -3.47 6.77
N THR A 41 15.25 -4.20 6.41
CA THR A 41 14.71 -5.25 7.26
C THR A 41 15.19 -6.60 6.75
N SER A 42 15.78 -7.38 7.64
CA SER A 42 16.20 -8.76 7.36
C SER A 42 15.84 -9.69 8.50
N VAL A 43 15.58 -10.94 8.17
CA VAL A 43 15.39 -12.03 9.13
C VAL A 43 16.36 -13.14 8.78
N ASP A 44 17.18 -13.55 9.75
CA ASP A 44 18.15 -14.63 9.60
C ASP A 44 17.67 -15.86 10.40
N ILE A 45 17.81 -17.03 9.81
CA ILE A 45 17.60 -18.32 10.48
C ILE A 45 18.96 -19.03 10.49
N ARG A 46 19.58 -19.10 11.66
CA ARG A 46 20.89 -19.71 11.82
C ARG A 46 20.92 -20.59 13.08
N ASP A 47 21.37 -21.82 12.93
CA ASP A 47 21.49 -22.79 14.02
C ASP A 47 20.19 -23.00 14.83
N GLY A 48 19.05 -22.79 14.19
CA GLY A 48 17.72 -22.91 14.80
C GLY A 48 17.24 -21.67 15.55
N GLU A 49 18.03 -20.61 15.56
CA GLU A 49 17.64 -19.29 16.07
C GLU A 49 17.14 -18.39 14.92
N VAL A 50 16.16 -17.55 15.23
CA VAL A 50 15.60 -16.58 14.29
C VAL A 50 15.82 -15.17 14.83
N THR A 51 16.51 -14.33 14.06
CA THR A 51 16.82 -12.97 14.44
C THR A 51 16.24 -11.96 13.45
N LEU A 52 15.77 -10.83 13.95
CA LEU A 52 15.24 -9.71 13.19
C LEU A 52 16.21 -8.52 13.26
N GLU A 53 16.56 -7.96 12.12
CA GLU A 53 17.32 -6.71 12.02
C GLU A 53 16.52 -5.68 11.19
N PRO A 54 16.38 -4.44 11.68
CA PRO A 54 16.82 -3.93 12.98
C PRO A 54 16.03 -4.57 14.15
N ASP A 55 16.70 -4.76 15.30
CA ASP A 55 16.07 -5.29 16.51
C ASP A 55 15.10 -4.26 17.10
N VAL A 56 13.89 -4.73 17.45
CA VAL A 56 12.82 -3.91 18.02
C VAL A 56 12.11 -4.66 19.13
N ASP A 57 11.50 -3.95 20.07
CA ASP A 57 10.74 -4.55 21.17
C ASP A 57 9.28 -4.80 20.78
N ILE A 58 8.73 -3.97 19.89
CA ILE A 58 7.33 -4.05 19.40
C ILE A 58 7.25 -3.51 17.99
N ILE A 59 6.27 -3.97 17.23
CA ILE A 59 6.01 -3.52 15.85
C ILE A 59 4.63 -2.86 15.76
N VAL A 60 4.56 -1.68 15.16
CA VAL A 60 3.31 -1.04 14.72
C VAL A 60 3.09 -1.38 13.25
N ASN A 61 2.03 -2.11 12.95
CA ASN A 61 1.71 -2.56 11.60
C ASN A 61 1.00 -1.45 10.81
N ARG A 62 1.70 -0.90 9.82
CA ARG A 62 1.18 0.11 8.89
C ARG A 62 1.26 -0.37 7.43
N LEU A 63 1.22 -1.68 7.21
CA LEU A 63 1.15 -2.24 5.86
C LEU A 63 -0.14 -1.81 5.16
N LEU A 64 -0.01 -1.21 4.00
CA LEU A 64 -1.12 -0.85 3.14
C LEU A 64 -1.21 -1.86 2.00
N LEU A 65 -1.81 -3.02 2.28
CA LEU A 65 -1.89 -4.16 1.37
C LEU A 65 -2.49 -3.83 0.00
N SER A 66 -3.31 -2.79 -0.08
CA SER A 66 -3.88 -2.33 -1.36
C SER A 66 -2.86 -1.69 -2.30
N LYS A 67 -1.66 -1.38 -1.82
CA LYS A 67 -0.54 -0.83 -2.60
C LYS A 67 0.56 -1.85 -2.87
N GLU A 68 0.50 -3.01 -2.23
CA GLU A 68 1.48 -4.06 -2.45
C GLU A 68 1.19 -4.81 -3.75
N GLU A 69 2.24 -5.15 -4.50
CA GLU A 69 2.11 -5.92 -5.74
C GLU A 69 1.66 -7.36 -5.45
N GLU A 70 2.17 -7.96 -4.36
CA GLU A 70 1.83 -9.29 -3.89
C GLU A 70 1.34 -9.23 -2.43
N PRO A 71 0.06 -8.92 -2.18
CA PRO A 71 -0.47 -8.76 -0.83
C PRO A 71 -0.32 -10.00 0.06
N ALA A 72 -0.32 -11.20 -0.52
CA ALA A 72 -0.14 -12.45 0.22
C ALA A 72 1.29 -12.57 0.79
N GLU A 73 2.31 -12.15 0.06
CA GLU A 73 3.69 -12.11 0.54
C GLU A 73 3.86 -11.09 1.67
N ALA A 74 3.27 -9.90 1.54
CA ALA A 74 3.31 -8.88 2.58
C ALA A 74 2.65 -9.33 3.89
N ILE A 75 1.51 -10.02 3.80
CA ILE A 75 0.84 -10.62 4.95
C ILE A 75 1.66 -11.76 5.56
N GLY A 76 2.28 -12.61 4.72
CA GLY A 76 3.18 -13.67 5.16
C GLY A 76 4.37 -13.13 5.95
N LEU A 77 5.00 -12.07 5.44
CA LEU A 77 6.08 -11.35 6.12
C LEU A 77 5.59 -10.80 7.48
N ALA A 78 4.46 -10.08 7.50
CA ALA A 78 3.92 -9.52 8.74
C ALA A 78 3.60 -10.62 9.76
N THR A 79 3.01 -11.74 9.32
CA THR A 79 2.70 -12.89 10.19
C THR A 79 3.96 -13.53 10.78
N MET A 80 5.05 -13.59 10.02
CA MET A 80 6.34 -14.04 10.53
C MET A 80 6.89 -13.06 11.56
N LEU A 81 6.86 -11.75 11.29
CA LEU A 81 7.35 -10.71 12.20
C LEU A 81 6.54 -10.68 13.52
N ASP A 82 5.22 -10.86 13.45
CA ASP A 82 4.33 -10.94 14.60
C ASP A 82 4.66 -12.11 15.55
N ARG A 83 5.24 -13.19 15.02
CA ARG A 83 5.74 -14.31 15.84
C ARG A 83 7.06 -14.00 16.56
N LEU A 84 7.82 -13.03 16.06
CA LEU A 84 9.12 -12.65 16.61
C LEU A 84 9.01 -11.51 17.63
N ARG A 85 8.08 -10.58 17.42
CA ARG A 85 7.87 -9.41 18.28
C ARG A 85 6.38 -9.10 18.42
N PRO A 86 5.90 -8.64 19.57
CA PRO A 86 4.52 -8.16 19.71
C PRO A 86 4.20 -7.16 18.60
N MET A 87 2.99 -7.23 18.05
CA MET A 87 2.56 -6.36 16.96
C MET A 87 1.22 -5.71 17.30
N LEU A 88 1.13 -4.39 17.13
CA LEU A 88 -0.13 -3.66 17.16
C LEU A 88 -0.79 -3.73 15.80
N ASN A 89 -2.08 -4.07 15.80
CA ASN A 89 -2.85 -4.55 14.67
C ASN A 89 -2.21 -5.81 14.07
N HIS A 90 -2.51 -6.95 14.69
CA HIS A 90 -2.07 -8.25 14.20
C HIS A 90 -2.43 -8.45 12.71
N PRO A 91 -1.62 -9.17 11.94
CA PRO A 91 -1.80 -9.28 10.49
C PRO A 91 -3.13 -9.90 10.07
N MET A 92 -3.63 -10.90 10.79
CA MET A 92 -4.88 -11.59 10.43
C MET A 92 -6.10 -10.73 10.76
N GLU A 93 -6.09 -10.01 11.87
CA GLU A 93 -7.10 -9.04 12.26
C GLU A 93 -7.12 -7.85 11.28
N THR A 94 -5.93 -7.42 10.85
CA THR A 94 -5.79 -6.43 9.76
C THR A 94 -6.43 -6.93 8.46
N MET A 95 -6.21 -8.19 8.08
CA MET A 95 -6.86 -8.80 6.91
C MET A 95 -8.38 -8.87 7.07
N THR A 96 -8.87 -9.27 8.24
CA THR A 96 -10.31 -9.30 8.54
C THR A 96 -10.93 -7.91 8.39
N ALA A 97 -10.28 -6.89 8.93
CA ALA A 97 -10.70 -5.50 8.82
C ALA A 97 -10.73 -5.00 7.37
N LEU A 98 -9.70 -5.32 6.59
CA LEU A 98 -9.61 -4.90 5.18
C LEU A 98 -10.66 -5.55 4.28
N HIS A 99 -11.12 -6.77 4.62
CA HIS A 99 -12.19 -7.45 3.89
C HIS A 99 -13.55 -7.03 4.46
N LYS A 100 -14.16 -6.01 3.85
CA LYS A 100 -15.38 -5.34 4.33
C LYS A 100 -16.51 -6.29 4.71
N PHE A 101 -16.73 -7.34 3.93
CA PHE A 101 -17.77 -8.33 4.23
C PHE A 101 -17.40 -9.21 5.43
N ALA A 102 -16.14 -9.63 5.58
CA ALA A 102 -15.70 -10.42 6.74
C ALA A 102 -15.77 -9.59 8.03
N SER A 103 -15.33 -8.34 7.98
CA SER A 103 -15.47 -7.37 9.08
C SER A 103 -16.93 -7.17 9.46
N GLY A 104 -17.81 -6.92 8.47
CA GLY A 104 -19.25 -6.77 8.70
C GLY A 104 -19.89 -8.02 9.32
N ALA A 105 -19.51 -9.22 8.87
CA ALA A 105 -19.99 -10.48 9.44
C ALA A 105 -19.59 -10.65 10.91
N ALA A 106 -18.30 -10.37 11.24
CA ALA A 106 -17.83 -10.44 12.63
C ALA A 106 -18.57 -9.45 13.56
N LEU A 107 -18.81 -8.23 13.05
CA LEU A 107 -19.56 -7.22 13.79
C LEU A 107 -21.03 -7.64 14.02
N ALA A 108 -21.69 -8.18 12.99
CA ALA A 108 -23.06 -8.68 13.08
C ALA A 108 -23.18 -9.84 14.07
N GLU A 109 -22.27 -10.82 14.02
CA GLU A 109 -22.20 -11.93 14.99
C GLU A 109 -22.04 -11.46 16.44
N ALA A 110 -21.32 -10.33 16.64
CA ALA A 110 -21.16 -9.71 17.95
C ALA A 110 -22.35 -8.81 18.36
N GLY A 111 -23.40 -8.73 17.53
CA GLY A 111 -24.60 -7.94 17.79
C GLY A 111 -24.44 -6.43 17.61
N LEU A 112 -23.43 -6.00 16.85
CA LEU A 112 -23.26 -4.61 16.47
C LEU A 112 -24.12 -4.27 15.23
N PRO A 113 -24.66 -3.04 15.16
CA PRO A 113 -25.46 -2.64 14.02
C PRO A 113 -24.58 -2.46 12.77
N VAL A 114 -24.88 -3.22 11.74
CA VAL A 114 -24.27 -3.15 10.42
C VAL A 114 -25.38 -3.17 9.37
N PRO A 115 -25.22 -2.53 8.21
CA PRO A 115 -26.21 -2.65 7.14
C PRO A 115 -26.34 -4.10 6.66
N ASP A 116 -27.54 -4.50 6.27
CA ASP A 116 -27.77 -5.80 5.65
C ASP A 116 -26.86 -5.98 4.44
N ALA A 117 -26.26 -7.16 4.29
CA ALA A 117 -25.33 -7.41 3.21
C ALA A 117 -25.42 -8.85 2.69
N PHE A 118 -25.08 -9.05 1.43
CA PHE A 118 -25.09 -10.36 0.78
C PHE A 118 -23.91 -10.54 -0.15
N MET A 119 -23.18 -11.62 0.05
CA MET A 119 -22.08 -12.04 -0.81
C MET A 119 -22.36 -13.42 -1.41
N ALA A 120 -22.14 -13.58 -2.71
CA ALA A 120 -22.19 -14.86 -3.39
C ALA A 120 -21.02 -14.97 -4.36
N LEU A 121 -20.54 -16.21 -4.60
CA LEU A 121 -19.48 -16.49 -5.56
C LEU A 121 -20.05 -16.78 -6.97
N SER A 122 -21.36 -16.96 -7.07
CA SER A 122 -22.09 -17.15 -8.32
C SER A 122 -22.84 -15.89 -8.70
N LYS A 123 -22.79 -15.55 -10.00
CA LYS A 123 -23.54 -14.43 -10.56
C LYS A 123 -25.05 -14.58 -10.37
N ASP A 124 -25.57 -15.79 -10.60
CA ASP A 124 -27.01 -16.06 -10.51
C ASP A 124 -27.48 -15.88 -9.06
N LEU A 125 -26.79 -16.48 -8.08
CA LEU A 125 -27.12 -16.33 -6.67
C LEU A 125 -27.03 -14.87 -6.18
N LEU A 126 -26.08 -14.10 -6.71
CA LEU A 126 -25.95 -12.69 -6.34
C LEU A 126 -27.12 -11.88 -6.89
N ASN A 127 -27.49 -12.10 -8.14
CA ASN A 127 -28.58 -11.38 -8.79
C ASN A 127 -29.98 -11.78 -8.27
N ASP A 128 -30.16 -13.05 -7.87
CA ASP A 128 -31.42 -13.53 -7.26
C ASP A 128 -31.78 -12.80 -5.95
N ARG A 129 -30.78 -12.11 -5.34
CA ARG A 129 -30.96 -11.38 -4.09
C ARG A 129 -31.10 -9.86 -4.27
N LEU A 130 -30.90 -9.31 -5.46
CA LEU A 130 -30.95 -7.86 -5.70
C LEU A 130 -32.28 -7.25 -5.24
N GLU A 131 -33.39 -7.83 -5.62
CA GLU A 131 -34.74 -7.31 -5.30
C GLU A 131 -35.02 -7.24 -3.78
N ALA A 132 -34.28 -8.00 -2.96
CA ALA A 132 -34.44 -7.98 -1.50
C ALA A 132 -33.91 -6.67 -0.86
N PHE A 133 -33.13 -5.88 -1.60
CA PHE A 133 -32.53 -4.61 -1.11
C PHE A 133 -33.36 -3.34 -1.48
N GLY A 134 -34.54 -3.50 -2.03
CA GLY A 134 -35.41 -2.37 -2.43
C GLY A 134 -35.13 -1.88 -3.85
N GLU A 135 -35.21 -0.56 -4.10
CA GLU A 135 -35.01 0.03 -5.43
C GLU A 135 -33.55 0.24 -5.77
N GLU A 136 -32.74 0.56 -4.79
CA GLU A 136 -31.30 0.82 -4.92
C GLU A 136 -30.51 0.02 -3.89
N VAL A 137 -29.30 -0.38 -4.26
CA VAL A 137 -28.37 -1.12 -3.40
C VAL A 137 -26.93 -0.64 -3.59
N VAL A 138 -26.13 -0.73 -2.55
CA VAL A 138 -24.69 -0.48 -2.64
C VAL A 138 -24.00 -1.75 -3.11
N TYR A 139 -23.39 -1.69 -4.29
CA TYR A 139 -22.52 -2.74 -4.82
C TYR A 139 -21.08 -2.32 -4.61
N LYS A 140 -20.28 -3.14 -3.87
CA LYS A 140 -18.91 -2.76 -3.54
C LYS A 140 -17.95 -3.94 -3.52
N THR A 141 -16.66 -3.66 -3.79
CA THR A 141 -15.60 -4.67 -3.66
C THR A 141 -15.33 -4.98 -2.19
N ALA A 142 -15.07 -6.27 -1.90
CA ALA A 142 -14.78 -6.73 -0.54
C ALA A 142 -13.49 -6.11 0.01
N ILE A 143 -12.47 -5.94 -0.84
CA ILE A 143 -11.23 -5.22 -0.52
C ILE A 143 -11.12 -4.02 -1.46
N GLY A 144 -10.97 -2.83 -0.90
CA GLY A 144 -10.83 -1.60 -1.67
C GLY A 144 -10.56 -0.41 -0.76
N THR A 145 -9.87 0.61 -1.29
CA THR A 145 -9.52 1.83 -0.57
C THR A 145 -9.98 3.07 -1.32
N HIS A 146 -10.15 4.19 -0.61
CA HIS A 146 -10.43 5.51 -1.18
C HIS A 146 -11.73 5.63 -1.98
N GLY A 147 -12.78 4.85 -1.64
CA GLY A 147 -14.09 4.92 -2.32
C GLY A 147 -14.08 4.39 -3.77
N GLY A 148 -12.92 3.99 -4.29
CA GLY A 148 -12.81 3.33 -5.59
C GLY A 148 -13.26 1.87 -5.49
N GLY A 149 -14.42 1.53 -6.04
CA GLY A 149 -14.99 0.18 -5.94
C GLY A 149 -16.26 0.14 -5.08
N THR A 150 -16.99 1.25 -5.02
CA THR A 150 -18.31 1.34 -4.39
C THR A 150 -19.24 2.08 -5.33
N TRP A 151 -20.37 1.47 -5.66
CA TRP A 151 -21.37 1.98 -6.59
C TRP A 151 -22.75 1.86 -6.00
N LYS A 152 -23.59 2.84 -6.25
CA LYS A 152 -25.04 2.78 -6.05
C LYS A 152 -25.66 2.34 -7.37
N ILE A 153 -26.44 1.28 -7.35
CA ILE A 153 -27.05 0.67 -8.54
C ILE A 153 -28.53 0.42 -8.31
N GLY A 154 -29.31 0.45 -9.39
CA GLY A 154 -30.69 -0.03 -9.37
C GLY A 154 -30.73 -1.56 -9.29
N THR A 155 -31.72 -2.11 -8.60
CA THR A 155 -31.84 -3.57 -8.42
C THR A 155 -32.30 -4.29 -9.68
N ASP A 156 -32.66 -3.57 -10.74
CA ASP A 156 -32.90 -4.07 -12.10
C ASP A 156 -31.58 -4.22 -12.92
N GLU A 157 -30.46 -3.71 -12.42
CA GLU A 157 -29.15 -3.83 -13.05
C GLU A 157 -28.47 -5.13 -12.61
N GLY A 158 -28.07 -5.97 -13.56
CA GLY A 158 -27.33 -7.21 -13.25
C GLY A 158 -25.88 -6.93 -12.85
N VAL A 159 -25.42 -7.59 -11.79
CA VAL A 159 -24.05 -7.47 -11.25
C VAL A 159 -23.24 -8.77 -11.34
N ASN A 160 -21.92 -8.66 -11.18
CA ASN A 160 -21.03 -9.80 -11.12
C ASN A 160 -20.46 -9.97 -9.69
N PRO A 161 -20.17 -11.20 -9.24
CA PRO A 161 -19.51 -11.43 -7.94
C PRO A 161 -18.05 -10.97 -7.90
N MET A 162 -17.51 -10.54 -9.05
CA MET A 162 -16.14 -10.08 -9.20
C MET A 162 -16.06 -8.76 -9.96
N VAL A 163 -15.22 -7.85 -9.49
CA VAL A 163 -14.80 -6.64 -10.19
C VAL A 163 -13.28 -6.73 -10.41
N GLY A 164 -12.86 -7.02 -11.65
CA GLY A 164 -11.49 -7.42 -11.92
C GLY A 164 -11.13 -8.71 -11.17
N SER A 165 -10.07 -8.68 -10.38
CA SER A 165 -9.66 -9.80 -9.51
C SER A 165 -10.26 -9.75 -8.09
N ARG A 166 -11.10 -8.77 -7.77
CA ARG A 166 -11.66 -8.56 -6.44
C ARG A 166 -13.07 -9.11 -6.34
N GLN A 167 -13.37 -9.79 -5.24
CA GLN A 167 -14.74 -10.15 -4.90
C GLN A 167 -15.58 -8.90 -4.62
N ALA A 168 -16.86 -8.97 -4.97
CA ALA A 168 -17.82 -7.91 -4.72
C ALA A 168 -19.09 -8.46 -4.05
N PHE A 169 -19.82 -7.60 -3.37
CA PHE A 169 -21.01 -7.94 -2.61
C PHE A 169 -22.03 -6.80 -2.63
N LEU A 170 -23.25 -7.13 -2.24
CA LEU A 170 -24.36 -6.19 -2.07
C LEU A 170 -24.43 -5.75 -0.61
N GLN A 171 -24.73 -4.49 -0.38
CA GLN A 171 -25.00 -3.94 0.94
C GLN A 171 -26.18 -2.97 0.87
N GLU A 172 -27.03 -3.01 1.88
CA GLU A 172 -28.12 -2.06 2.06
C GLU A 172 -27.60 -0.61 1.98
N LEU A 173 -28.34 0.22 1.26
CA LEU A 173 -28.12 1.66 1.25
C LEU A 173 -28.81 2.27 2.46
N ILE A 174 -28.03 2.76 3.42
CA ILE A 174 -28.58 3.48 4.56
C ILE A 174 -28.96 4.91 4.11
N GLU A 175 -30.24 5.19 4.11
CA GLU A 175 -30.75 6.50 3.76
C GLU A 175 -30.56 7.49 4.90
N HIS A 176 -30.31 8.74 4.56
CA HIS A 176 -30.13 9.84 5.49
C HIS A 176 -31.25 10.86 5.30
N ASP A 177 -31.81 11.35 6.39
CA ASP A 177 -32.76 12.44 6.37
C ASP A 177 -32.05 13.82 6.42
N THR A 178 -30.92 13.96 5.69
CA THR A 178 -30.10 15.17 5.66
C THR A 178 -29.89 15.67 4.23
N GLU A 179 -29.86 17.01 4.06
CA GLU A 179 -29.66 17.66 2.76
C GLU A 179 -28.32 17.27 2.08
N ARG A 180 -27.33 16.86 2.88
CA ARG A 180 -26.00 16.47 2.40
C ARG A 180 -25.56 15.15 3.02
N HIS A 181 -25.24 14.16 2.18
CA HIS A 181 -24.71 12.88 2.64
C HIS A 181 -23.44 13.08 3.47
N HIS A 182 -23.40 12.48 4.64
CA HIS A 182 -22.22 12.47 5.49
C HIS A 182 -22.14 11.17 6.29
N ASP A 183 -20.93 10.84 6.71
CA ASP A 183 -20.66 9.79 7.68
C ASP A 183 -19.73 10.31 8.77
N LEU A 184 -19.63 9.58 9.83
CA LEU A 184 -18.80 9.87 10.98
C LEU A 184 -17.63 8.90 11.01
N ARG A 185 -16.39 9.40 11.05
CA ARG A 185 -15.19 8.60 11.31
C ARG A 185 -14.71 8.83 12.73
N VAL A 186 -14.70 7.78 13.54
CA VAL A 186 -14.22 7.79 14.93
C VAL A 186 -12.85 7.09 14.98
N TYR A 187 -11.83 7.77 15.55
CA TYR A 187 -10.51 7.19 15.74
C TYR A 187 -10.38 6.62 17.14
N VAL A 188 -10.16 5.30 17.20
CA VAL A 188 -9.97 4.53 18.43
C VAL A 188 -8.52 4.09 18.51
N VAL A 189 -7.89 4.27 19.68
CA VAL A 189 -6.54 3.77 20.00
C VAL A 189 -6.58 3.14 21.40
N GLY A 190 -6.40 1.83 21.47
CA GLY A 190 -6.72 1.07 22.66
C GLY A 190 -8.19 1.25 23.05
N GLU A 191 -8.44 1.63 24.29
CA GLU A 191 -9.79 1.89 24.81
C GLU A 191 -10.21 3.37 24.69
N ARG A 192 -9.38 4.23 24.07
CA ARG A 192 -9.62 5.67 24.02
C ARG A 192 -10.07 6.12 22.62
N ILE A 193 -11.03 7.03 22.59
CA ILE A 193 -11.34 7.79 21.40
C ILE A 193 -10.39 8.99 21.35
N VAL A 194 -9.61 9.09 20.28
CA VAL A 194 -8.66 10.19 20.05
C VAL A 194 -9.40 11.40 19.49
N GLY A 195 -10.34 11.16 18.61
CA GLY A 195 -11.18 12.19 17.99
C GLY A 195 -12.16 11.59 16.99
N ALA A 196 -13.10 12.40 16.56
CA ALA A 196 -14.07 12.03 15.56
C ALA A 196 -14.29 13.19 14.58
N MET A 197 -14.59 12.86 13.32
CA MET A 197 -14.90 13.86 12.30
C MET A 197 -16.10 13.44 11.46
N ASN A 198 -16.97 14.38 11.13
CA ASN A 198 -17.93 14.22 10.06
C ASN A 198 -17.20 14.38 8.72
N ARG A 199 -17.57 13.54 7.75
CA ARG A 199 -17.07 13.61 6.38
C ARG A 199 -18.27 13.83 5.47
N TYR A 200 -18.26 14.91 4.72
CA TYR A 200 -19.37 15.29 3.83
C TYR A 200 -19.04 14.89 2.40
N ALA A 201 -20.03 14.35 1.70
CA ALA A 201 -19.91 14.08 0.28
C ALA A 201 -19.71 15.37 -0.53
N PRO A 202 -18.91 15.35 -1.60
CA PRO A 202 -18.87 16.43 -2.56
C PRO A 202 -20.24 16.68 -3.18
N GLU A 203 -20.50 17.91 -3.67
CA GLU A 203 -21.74 18.23 -4.35
C GLU A 203 -21.97 17.29 -5.55
N GLY A 204 -23.13 16.64 -5.57
CA GLY A 204 -23.51 15.68 -6.61
C GLY A 204 -22.95 14.27 -6.46
N ASP A 205 -22.22 13.96 -5.38
CA ASP A 205 -21.81 12.60 -4.99
C ASP A 205 -22.51 12.20 -3.67
N TRP A 206 -22.70 10.91 -3.47
CA TRP A 206 -23.21 10.33 -2.23
C TRP A 206 -22.10 9.74 -1.36
N ARG A 207 -20.88 9.58 -1.91
CA ARG A 207 -19.73 9.01 -1.21
C ARG A 207 -18.99 10.06 -0.40
N THR A 208 -18.81 9.82 0.87
CA THR A 208 -18.29 10.76 1.88
C THR A 208 -16.75 10.79 1.98
N ASN A 209 -16.06 10.19 1.02
CA ASN A 209 -14.59 10.02 1.10
C ASN A 209 -13.84 11.34 0.90
N VAL A 210 -13.06 11.76 1.90
CA VAL A 210 -12.16 12.95 1.86
C VAL A 210 -11.22 12.94 0.65
N ALA A 211 -10.77 11.76 0.21
CA ALA A 211 -9.91 11.63 -0.98
C ALA A 211 -10.61 12.07 -2.29
N LEU A 212 -11.93 12.17 -2.30
CA LEU A 212 -12.72 12.68 -3.43
C LEU A 212 -13.03 14.20 -3.32
N GLY A 213 -12.47 14.89 -2.31
CA GLY A 213 -12.64 16.33 -2.12
C GLY A 213 -13.81 16.69 -1.18
N GLY A 214 -14.27 15.75 -0.35
CA GLY A 214 -15.28 16.02 0.68
C GLY A 214 -14.74 16.92 1.80
N ASP A 215 -15.63 17.74 2.38
CA ASP A 215 -15.31 18.56 3.55
C ASP A 215 -15.30 17.71 4.83
N VAL A 216 -14.63 18.19 5.86
CA VAL A 216 -14.61 17.58 7.19
C VAL A 216 -14.86 18.63 8.27
N ASP A 217 -15.51 18.23 9.36
CA ASP A 217 -15.62 19.06 10.58
C ASP A 217 -15.45 18.21 11.86
N ASP A 218 -15.13 18.88 12.96
CA ASP A 218 -14.94 18.24 14.26
C ASP A 218 -16.26 17.75 14.85
N ALA A 219 -16.34 16.47 15.14
CA ALA A 219 -17.46 15.83 15.80
C ALA A 219 -17.11 15.30 17.20
N THR A 220 -15.89 15.56 17.70
CA THR A 220 -15.35 14.91 18.91
C THR A 220 -16.13 15.29 20.17
N ASP A 221 -16.35 16.58 20.39
CA ASP A 221 -16.98 17.07 21.64
C ASP A 221 -18.51 16.83 21.68
N GLY A 222 -19.11 16.55 20.53
CA GLY A 222 -20.54 16.24 20.38
C GLY A 222 -20.84 14.75 20.21
N LEU A 223 -19.85 13.89 20.41
CA LEU A 223 -20.00 12.46 20.16
C LEU A 223 -21.02 11.84 21.12
N ASN A 224 -21.97 11.10 20.55
CA ASN A 224 -22.98 10.39 21.31
C ASN A 224 -22.35 9.17 22.04
N GLU A 225 -22.70 8.92 23.28
CA GLU A 225 -22.23 7.76 24.08
C GLU A 225 -22.49 6.42 23.37
N GLU A 226 -23.58 6.31 22.62
CA GLU A 226 -23.87 5.12 21.83
C GLU A 226 -22.84 4.92 20.71
N VAL A 227 -22.51 5.99 19.99
CA VAL A 227 -21.48 5.96 18.93
C VAL A 227 -20.11 5.64 19.51
N GLU A 228 -19.75 6.23 20.66
CA GLU A 228 -18.50 5.88 21.34
C GLU A 228 -18.43 4.38 21.67
N ARG A 229 -19.49 3.84 22.25
CA ARG A 229 -19.58 2.42 22.59
C ARG A 229 -19.51 1.54 21.35
N ILE A 230 -20.20 1.89 20.27
CA ILE A 230 -20.17 1.18 19.00
C ILE A 230 -18.75 1.18 18.41
N ALA A 231 -18.08 2.33 18.35
CA ALA A 231 -16.75 2.46 17.76
C ALA A 231 -15.70 1.65 18.53
N LYS A 232 -15.69 1.75 19.87
CA LYS A 232 -14.78 0.95 20.73
C LYS A 232 -15.04 -0.55 20.57
N ARG A 233 -16.32 -0.94 20.63
CA ARG A 233 -16.68 -2.36 20.52
C ARG A 233 -16.40 -2.91 19.12
N ALA A 234 -16.57 -2.13 18.05
CA ALA A 234 -16.26 -2.53 16.69
C ALA A 234 -14.75 -2.78 16.50
N THR A 235 -13.92 -1.91 17.07
CA THR A 235 -12.45 -2.07 17.07
C THR A 235 -12.03 -3.34 17.80
N ASP A 236 -12.59 -3.59 19.00
CA ASP A 236 -12.33 -4.77 19.82
C ASP A 236 -12.80 -6.09 19.15
N VAL A 237 -14.01 -6.11 18.57
CA VAL A 237 -14.56 -7.30 17.88
C VAL A 237 -13.72 -7.72 16.69
N VAL A 238 -13.21 -6.75 15.92
CA VAL A 238 -12.30 -7.04 14.80
C VAL A 238 -10.89 -7.39 15.29
N GLY A 239 -10.57 -7.14 16.56
CA GLY A 239 -9.29 -7.46 17.21
C GLY A 239 -8.19 -6.45 16.92
N LEU A 240 -8.55 -5.19 16.63
CA LEU A 240 -7.58 -4.15 16.34
C LEU A 240 -7.19 -3.36 17.60
N ASP A 241 -5.92 -3.00 17.70
CA ASP A 241 -5.40 -2.12 18.74
C ASP A 241 -5.69 -0.64 18.45
N TYR A 242 -5.80 -0.27 17.18
CA TYR A 242 -6.20 1.07 16.74
C TYR A 242 -6.91 0.99 15.37
N ALA A 243 -7.90 1.85 15.19
CA ALA A 243 -8.68 1.90 13.95
C ALA A 243 -9.35 3.25 13.73
N GLY A 244 -9.73 3.52 12.47
CA GLY A 244 -10.76 4.48 12.12
C GLY A 244 -12.06 3.75 11.82
N VAL A 245 -13.09 3.96 12.63
CA VAL A 245 -14.41 3.33 12.48
C VAL A 245 -15.35 4.28 11.74
N ASP A 246 -15.87 3.84 10.61
CA ASP A 246 -16.83 4.60 9.81
C ASP A 246 -18.24 4.21 10.19
N ILE A 247 -19.01 5.19 10.65
CA ILE A 247 -20.38 5.03 11.17
C ILE A 247 -21.30 5.97 10.41
N VAL A 248 -22.46 5.47 10.05
CA VAL A 248 -23.53 6.25 9.44
C VAL A 248 -24.74 6.27 10.34
N GLN A 249 -25.45 7.39 10.38
CA GLN A 249 -26.74 7.52 11.04
C GLN A 249 -27.86 7.29 10.01
N GLY A 250 -28.68 6.28 10.22
CA GLY A 250 -29.92 6.05 9.49
C GLY A 250 -31.15 6.41 10.34
N GLU A 251 -32.33 6.12 9.81
CA GLU A 251 -33.61 6.40 10.52
C GLU A 251 -33.72 5.62 11.85
N ASP A 252 -33.26 4.35 11.88
CA ASP A 252 -33.38 3.44 13.02
C ASP A 252 -32.17 3.47 13.97
N GLY A 253 -31.19 4.32 13.73
CA GLY A 253 -29.97 4.41 14.56
C GLY A 253 -28.67 4.46 13.79
N TYR A 254 -27.58 4.00 14.42
CA TYR A 254 -26.24 4.05 13.88
C TYR A 254 -25.80 2.71 13.32
N TYR A 255 -25.12 2.72 12.18
CA TYR A 255 -24.60 1.52 11.51
C TYR A 255 -23.10 1.64 11.24
N VAL A 256 -22.33 0.59 11.54
CA VAL A 256 -20.90 0.51 11.21
C VAL A 256 -20.75 0.10 9.76
N LEU A 257 -20.12 0.96 8.95
CA LEU A 257 -19.85 0.70 7.54
C LEU A 257 -18.52 -0.02 7.30
N GLU A 258 -17.51 0.33 8.11
CA GLU A 258 -16.12 -0.12 7.92
C GLU A 258 -15.30 0.11 9.18
N VAL A 259 -14.37 -0.82 9.49
CA VAL A 259 -13.33 -0.65 10.50
C VAL A 259 -11.98 -0.64 9.78
N ASN A 260 -11.31 0.51 9.76
CA ASN A 260 -10.13 0.72 8.94
C ASN A 260 -8.83 0.66 9.78
N PRO A 261 -7.99 -0.40 9.61
CA PRO A 261 -6.77 -0.59 10.42
C PRO A 261 -5.64 0.39 10.05
N THR A 262 -5.73 1.03 8.88
CA THR A 262 -4.70 1.93 8.36
C THR A 262 -5.26 3.31 8.02
N ALA A 263 -6.29 3.76 8.78
CA ALA A 263 -6.89 5.07 8.55
C ALA A 263 -5.84 6.19 8.52
N GLY A 264 -5.99 7.13 7.57
CA GLY A 264 -5.10 8.29 7.42
C GLY A 264 -5.38 9.34 8.48
N PHE A 265 -4.36 10.04 8.97
CA PHE A 265 -4.48 10.99 10.08
C PHE A 265 -4.84 12.41 9.63
N LYS A 266 -4.53 12.74 8.36
CA LYS A 266 -4.66 14.11 7.85
C LYS A 266 -6.07 14.68 8.01
N GLY A 267 -7.10 13.94 7.62
CA GLY A 267 -8.49 14.41 7.69
C GLY A 267 -8.92 14.69 9.13
N LEU A 268 -8.59 13.81 10.09
CA LEU A 268 -8.87 14.05 11.50
C LEU A 268 -8.15 15.31 12.00
N PHE A 269 -6.86 15.45 11.66
CA PHE A 269 -6.08 16.60 12.09
C PHE A 269 -6.61 17.91 11.51
N GLU A 270 -7.01 17.91 10.24
CA GLU A 270 -7.66 19.07 9.60
C GLU A 270 -8.98 19.47 10.27
N ALA A 271 -9.77 18.47 10.69
CA ALA A 271 -11.06 18.72 11.35
C ALA A 271 -10.91 19.15 12.82
N THR A 272 -10.00 18.51 13.56
CA THR A 272 -9.99 18.58 15.04
C THR A 272 -8.73 19.18 15.64
N GLY A 273 -7.65 19.32 14.86
CA GLY A 273 -6.31 19.64 15.38
C GLY A 273 -5.68 18.51 16.20
N ARG A 274 -6.21 17.27 16.14
CA ARG A 274 -5.74 16.13 16.94
C ARG A 274 -5.06 15.08 16.05
N SER A 275 -3.84 14.67 16.44
CA SER A 275 -3.08 13.62 15.77
C SER A 275 -3.19 12.28 16.50
N PRO A 276 -3.56 11.18 15.84
CA PRO A 276 -3.54 9.84 16.47
C PRO A 276 -2.14 9.29 16.74
N ALA A 277 -1.10 9.83 16.07
CA ALA A 277 0.24 9.27 16.12
C ALA A 277 0.83 9.16 17.53
N PRO A 278 0.79 10.20 18.43
CA PRO A 278 1.30 10.08 19.78
C PRO A 278 0.54 9.07 20.64
N HIS A 279 -0.77 8.89 20.40
CA HIS A 279 -1.57 7.89 21.12
C HIS A 279 -1.19 6.46 20.70
N ILE A 280 -0.92 6.22 19.40
CA ILE A 280 -0.42 4.92 18.91
C ILE A 280 0.99 4.66 19.44
N ALA A 281 1.87 5.67 19.42
CA ALA A 281 3.21 5.59 19.98
C ALA A 281 3.16 5.22 21.47
N ARG A 282 2.33 5.90 22.28
CA ARG A 282 2.11 5.59 23.68
C ARG A 282 1.65 4.13 23.87
N LEU A 283 0.63 3.71 23.12
CA LEU A 283 0.12 2.34 23.23
C LEU A 283 1.21 1.30 22.94
N ALA A 284 2.05 1.53 21.93
CA ALA A 284 3.17 0.65 21.61
C ALA A 284 4.21 0.61 22.72
N ILE A 285 4.62 1.77 23.25
CA ILE A 285 5.62 1.89 24.31
C ILE A 285 5.13 1.18 25.59
N GLU A 286 3.90 1.47 26.03
CA GLU A 286 3.31 0.88 27.24
C GLU A 286 3.11 -0.63 27.11
N ARG A 287 2.79 -1.15 25.91
CA ARG A 287 2.58 -2.58 25.66
C ARG A 287 3.81 -3.44 26.01
N VAL A 288 5.00 -2.86 25.92
CA VAL A 288 6.28 -3.53 26.22
C VAL A 288 6.94 -3.00 27.48
N GLY A 289 6.17 -2.31 28.33
CA GLY A 289 6.59 -1.86 29.66
C GLY A 289 7.42 -0.59 29.68
N GLY A 290 7.46 0.17 28.59
CA GLY A 290 8.02 1.53 28.60
C GLY A 290 7.09 2.52 29.28
N GLU A 291 7.63 3.63 29.75
CA GLU A 291 6.90 4.70 30.44
C GLU A 291 6.74 5.92 29.51
N VAL A 292 5.56 6.53 29.50
CA VAL A 292 5.25 7.70 28.69
C VAL A 292 4.79 8.85 29.58
N ASP A 293 5.33 10.03 29.34
CA ASP A 293 4.82 11.29 29.91
C ASP A 293 3.49 11.64 29.21
N GLU A 294 2.39 11.48 29.95
CA GLU A 294 1.06 11.75 29.40
C GLU A 294 0.85 13.23 29.02
N GLU A 295 1.41 14.18 29.78
CA GLU A 295 1.27 15.61 29.45
C GLU A 295 1.98 15.92 28.12
N LYS A 296 3.20 15.43 27.95
CA LYS A 296 3.93 15.54 26.69
C LYS A 296 3.21 14.85 25.53
N MET A 297 2.65 13.67 25.74
CA MET A 297 1.88 12.94 24.73
C MET A 297 0.68 13.77 24.25
N TYR A 298 -0.06 14.44 25.18
CA TYR A 298 -1.17 15.32 24.79
C TYR A 298 -0.68 16.59 24.08
N GLU A 299 0.46 17.17 24.46
CA GLU A 299 1.05 18.29 23.73
C GLU A 299 1.38 17.90 22.29
N LEU A 300 2.03 16.74 22.09
CA LEU A 300 2.35 16.20 20.76
C LEU A 300 1.11 15.90 19.92
N SER A 301 -0.01 15.57 20.56
CA SER A 301 -1.27 15.30 19.84
C SER A 301 -1.82 16.54 19.14
N SER A 302 -1.41 17.74 19.49
CA SER A 302 -1.77 18.99 18.82
C SER A 302 -0.95 19.28 17.55
N VAL A 303 -0.03 18.37 17.16
CA VAL A 303 0.83 18.50 15.99
C VAL A 303 0.77 17.22 15.16
N LEU A 304 0.67 17.35 13.85
CA LEU A 304 0.86 16.23 12.91
C LEU A 304 2.24 16.36 12.27
N ASP A 305 3.27 15.86 12.95
CA ASP A 305 4.64 15.88 12.43
C ASP A 305 4.87 14.71 11.46
N ASP A 306 4.74 14.97 10.17
CA ASP A 306 5.06 14.07 9.07
C ASP A 306 6.43 14.34 8.42
N SER A 307 7.31 15.06 9.12
CA SER A 307 8.69 15.32 8.70
C SER A 307 9.49 14.01 8.55
N THR A 308 10.69 14.09 7.99
CA THR A 308 11.52 12.89 7.76
C THR A 308 12.09 12.39 9.10
N PRO A 309 11.71 11.19 9.58
CA PRO A 309 12.18 10.63 10.84
C PRO A 309 13.69 10.34 10.81
N SER A 310 14.32 10.34 11.98
CA SER A 310 15.73 9.95 12.13
C SER A 310 15.97 8.50 11.74
N ALA A 311 15.00 7.62 11.98
CA ALA A 311 15.00 6.21 11.62
C ALA A 311 14.82 5.93 10.12
N THR A 312 14.73 6.96 9.26
CA THR A 312 14.64 6.75 7.82
C THR A 312 15.87 5.99 7.33
N PRO A 313 15.70 4.80 6.71
CA PRO A 313 16.82 4.05 6.20
C PRO A 313 17.62 4.89 5.22
N ARG A 314 18.92 4.98 5.47
CA ARG A 314 19.82 5.62 4.51
C ARG A 314 20.18 4.58 3.46
N PRO A 315 20.17 4.91 2.17
CA PRO A 315 20.76 4.05 1.16
C PRO A 315 22.16 3.67 1.62
N GLY A 316 22.45 2.36 1.66
CA GLY A 316 23.74 1.85 2.11
C GLY A 316 24.88 2.61 1.43
N ARG A 317 25.84 3.08 2.20
CA ARG A 317 26.95 3.93 1.76
C ARG A 317 28.03 3.20 0.99
N ASP A 318 27.85 1.88 0.73
CA ASP A 318 28.90 0.99 0.20
C ASP A 318 28.73 0.58 -1.27
N VAL A 319 27.90 1.26 -2.04
CA VAL A 319 27.99 1.15 -3.49
C VAL A 319 28.92 2.23 -3.99
N SER A 320 30.12 1.86 -4.46
CA SER A 320 31.04 2.82 -5.06
C SER A 320 30.32 3.56 -6.20
N ALA A 321 30.66 4.82 -6.44
CA ALA A 321 30.04 5.59 -7.53
C ALA A 321 30.16 4.88 -8.89
N GLN A 322 31.13 3.97 -9.03
CA GLN A 322 31.32 3.12 -10.21
C GLN A 322 30.25 2.01 -10.30
N ASP A 323 29.78 1.47 -9.16
CA ASP A 323 28.75 0.42 -9.14
C ASP A 323 27.36 0.95 -9.45
N LEU A 324 27.13 2.26 -9.22
CA LEU A 324 25.88 2.95 -9.57
C LEU A 324 25.83 3.44 -11.02
N THR A 325 26.89 3.23 -11.81
CA THR A 325 26.95 3.72 -13.18
C THR A 325 26.80 2.56 -14.17
N VAL A 326 25.77 2.64 -15.03
CA VAL A 326 25.56 1.74 -16.17
C VAL A 326 25.92 2.44 -17.48
N GLY A 327 26.35 1.67 -18.46
CA GLY A 327 26.68 2.19 -19.79
C GLY A 327 25.43 2.37 -20.66
N TYR A 328 25.62 3.04 -21.82
CA TYR A 328 24.63 3.05 -22.89
C TYR A 328 24.30 1.64 -23.38
N ILE A 329 25.32 0.79 -23.48
CA ILE A 329 25.18 -0.66 -23.63
C ILE A 329 25.81 -1.32 -22.41
N GLU A 330 25.06 -2.17 -21.75
CA GLU A 330 25.48 -2.83 -20.51
C GLU A 330 25.32 -4.35 -20.64
N GLU A 331 26.27 -5.10 -20.06
CA GLU A 331 26.13 -6.54 -19.91
C GLU A 331 25.30 -6.84 -18.66
N VAL A 332 24.22 -7.58 -18.82
CA VAL A 332 23.26 -7.90 -17.77
C VAL A 332 22.90 -9.37 -17.77
N VAL A 333 22.49 -9.89 -16.63
CA VAL A 333 21.98 -11.26 -16.49
C VAL A 333 20.47 -11.23 -16.41
N VAL A 334 19.78 -11.90 -17.32
CA VAL A 334 18.33 -12.11 -17.25
C VAL A 334 18.04 -13.51 -16.72
N MET A 335 17.08 -13.61 -15.80
CA MET A 335 16.76 -14.85 -15.09
C MET A 335 15.28 -15.16 -15.19
N GLY A 336 14.97 -16.46 -15.32
CA GLY A 336 13.61 -17.00 -15.35
C GLY A 336 13.54 -18.43 -14.82
N THR A 337 12.42 -19.08 -14.96
CA THR A 337 12.17 -20.43 -14.41
C THR A 337 12.95 -21.54 -15.10
N ARG A 338 13.45 -21.30 -16.32
CA ARG A 338 14.24 -22.27 -17.11
C ARG A 338 15.75 -22.04 -17.06
N GLY A 339 16.18 -20.96 -16.41
CA GLY A 339 17.60 -20.64 -16.26
C GLY A 339 17.89 -19.15 -16.40
N GLN A 340 19.16 -18.84 -16.63
CA GLN A 340 19.64 -17.47 -16.79
C GLN A 340 20.49 -17.34 -18.05
N GLN A 341 20.53 -16.14 -18.62
CA GLN A 341 21.39 -15.79 -19.74
C GLN A 341 22.04 -14.43 -19.51
N THR A 342 23.32 -14.31 -19.89
CA THR A 342 23.99 -13.00 -19.96
C THR A 342 23.78 -12.42 -21.35
N VAL A 343 23.27 -11.20 -21.40
CA VAL A 343 22.95 -10.51 -22.66
C VAL A 343 23.42 -9.05 -22.62
N LEU A 344 23.62 -8.47 -23.80
CA LEU A 344 23.80 -7.03 -23.92
C LEU A 344 22.44 -6.34 -23.93
N ALA A 345 22.29 -5.31 -23.11
CA ALA A 345 21.11 -4.51 -22.98
C ALA A 345 21.40 -3.05 -23.32
N LYS A 346 20.45 -2.41 -23.99
CA LYS A 346 20.52 -0.96 -24.28
C LYS A 346 19.82 -0.18 -23.17
N SER A 347 20.49 0.81 -22.61
CA SER A 347 19.88 1.77 -21.67
C SER A 347 19.07 2.81 -22.44
N ASP A 348 17.79 2.95 -22.08
CA ASP A 348 16.86 3.91 -22.70
C ASP A 348 16.11 4.73 -21.64
N THR A 349 16.63 5.93 -21.38
CA THR A 349 16.05 6.87 -20.40
C THR A 349 14.70 7.45 -20.85
N GLY A 350 14.32 7.29 -22.13
CA GLY A 350 13.02 7.66 -22.68
C GLY A 350 11.95 6.61 -22.40
N ALA A 351 12.33 5.34 -22.27
CA ALA A 351 11.41 4.25 -22.01
C ALA A 351 10.99 4.20 -20.52
N THR A 352 9.69 4.13 -20.27
CA THR A 352 9.17 4.01 -18.89
C THR A 352 9.40 2.61 -18.32
N ARG A 353 9.40 1.59 -19.18
CA ARG A 353 9.41 0.17 -18.82
C ARG A 353 10.49 -0.57 -19.60
N THR A 354 11.13 -1.51 -18.92
CA THR A 354 12.04 -2.49 -19.53
C THR A 354 11.29 -3.35 -20.55
N SER A 355 11.95 -3.72 -21.66
CA SER A 355 11.39 -4.64 -22.66
C SER A 355 12.36 -5.72 -23.05
N ILE A 356 11.84 -6.92 -23.25
CA ILE A 356 12.60 -8.14 -23.56
C ILE A 356 12.13 -8.74 -24.90
N ASP A 357 13.08 -9.30 -25.64
CA ASP A 357 12.79 -10.06 -26.86
C ASP A 357 11.94 -11.30 -26.55
N SER A 358 10.97 -11.58 -27.42
CA SER A 358 10.02 -12.69 -27.23
C SER A 358 10.70 -14.07 -27.21
N ARG A 359 11.79 -14.28 -27.95
CA ARG A 359 12.56 -15.54 -27.95
C ARG A 359 13.35 -15.67 -26.67
N LEU A 360 14.07 -14.61 -26.28
CA LEU A 360 14.82 -14.59 -25.04
C LEU A 360 13.89 -14.83 -23.82
N ALA A 361 12.73 -14.19 -23.79
CA ALA A 361 11.72 -14.42 -22.75
C ALA A 361 11.25 -15.88 -22.69
N ALA A 362 11.03 -16.51 -23.84
CA ALA A 362 10.68 -17.93 -23.92
C ALA A 362 11.80 -18.85 -23.49
N ASP A 363 13.04 -18.56 -23.89
CA ASP A 363 14.23 -19.37 -23.59
C ASP A 363 14.52 -19.43 -22.09
N ILE A 364 14.48 -18.28 -21.40
CA ILE A 364 14.72 -18.23 -19.95
C ILE A 364 13.49 -18.64 -19.14
N GLY A 365 12.30 -18.69 -19.76
CA GLY A 365 11.05 -19.01 -19.08
C GLY A 365 10.62 -17.90 -18.12
N THR A 366 10.26 -16.73 -18.64
CA THR A 366 9.67 -15.65 -17.86
C THR A 366 8.35 -16.09 -17.22
N GLY A 367 7.93 -15.41 -16.16
CA GLY A 367 6.67 -15.67 -15.47
C GLY A 367 5.42 -15.55 -16.36
N PRO A 368 4.25 -15.87 -15.83
CA PRO A 368 3.00 -15.78 -16.56
C PRO A 368 2.75 -14.34 -17.06
N ILE A 369 1.96 -14.20 -18.12
CA ILE A 369 1.52 -12.89 -18.59
C ILE A 369 0.62 -12.28 -17.52
N LYS A 370 1.08 -11.19 -16.91
CA LYS A 370 0.35 -10.45 -15.87
C LYS A 370 -0.59 -9.40 -16.43
N ASP A 371 -0.26 -8.82 -17.58
CA ASP A 371 -1.02 -7.71 -18.17
C ASP A 371 -0.80 -7.62 -19.69
N ILE A 372 -1.64 -6.84 -20.38
CA ILE A 372 -1.46 -6.49 -21.79
C ILE A 372 -1.53 -4.96 -21.91
N VAL A 373 -0.39 -4.34 -22.16
CA VAL A 373 -0.30 -2.87 -22.28
C VAL A 373 -0.38 -2.41 -23.72
N LYS A 374 -1.12 -1.31 -23.95
CA LYS A 374 -1.12 -0.61 -25.25
C LYS A 374 -0.06 0.49 -25.23
N ILE A 375 1.02 0.30 -25.99
CA ILE A 375 2.10 1.28 -26.08
C ILE A 375 1.83 2.19 -27.28
N LYS A 376 1.74 3.49 -27.04
CA LYS A 376 1.74 4.52 -28.08
C LYS A 376 3.19 4.98 -28.29
N SER A 377 3.79 4.67 -29.41
CA SER A 377 5.04 5.29 -29.84
C SER A 377 4.72 6.61 -30.57
N GLY A 378 5.52 7.65 -30.35
CA GLY A 378 5.31 8.98 -30.96
C GLY A 378 5.26 8.99 -32.50
N SER A 379 5.68 7.90 -33.15
CA SER A 379 5.72 7.75 -34.61
C SER A 379 4.62 6.84 -35.19
N VAL A 380 3.80 6.18 -34.36
CA VAL A 380 2.77 5.22 -34.84
C VAL A 380 1.39 5.56 -34.28
N LYS A 381 0.42 5.85 -35.16
CA LYS A 381 -0.96 6.21 -34.80
C LYS A 381 -1.79 5.05 -34.21
N SER A 382 -1.36 3.79 -34.34
CA SER A 382 -2.02 2.62 -33.75
C SER A 382 -1.13 1.99 -32.69
N GLY A 383 -1.54 2.04 -31.40
CA GLY A 383 -0.79 1.38 -30.32
C GLY A 383 -0.79 -0.14 -30.50
N LYS A 384 0.38 -0.77 -30.45
CA LYS A 384 0.51 -2.23 -30.39
C LYS A 384 0.27 -2.70 -28.97
N SER A 385 -0.53 -3.77 -28.80
CA SER A 385 -0.67 -4.46 -27.51
C SER A 385 0.55 -5.33 -27.27
N ARG A 386 1.16 -5.26 -26.08
CA ARG A 386 2.32 -6.05 -25.67
C ARG A 386 2.02 -6.79 -24.38
N PRO A 387 2.30 -8.10 -24.29
CA PRO A 387 2.24 -8.82 -23.02
C PRO A 387 3.26 -8.25 -22.04
N VAL A 388 2.91 -8.32 -20.75
CA VAL A 388 3.78 -7.94 -19.62
C VAL A 388 4.03 -9.18 -18.79
N VAL A 389 5.30 -9.42 -18.44
CA VAL A 389 5.75 -10.57 -17.66
C VAL A 389 6.68 -10.10 -16.53
N ASP A 390 6.77 -10.88 -15.46
CA ASP A 390 7.82 -10.65 -14.47
C ASP A 390 9.16 -11.10 -15.03
N LEU A 391 10.14 -10.22 -14.91
CA LEU A 391 11.50 -10.44 -15.34
C LEU A 391 12.47 -10.08 -14.22
N VAL A 392 13.39 -10.97 -13.91
CA VAL A 392 14.51 -10.67 -13.01
C VAL A 392 15.73 -10.31 -13.85
N VAL A 393 16.29 -9.14 -13.57
CA VAL A 393 17.46 -8.59 -14.28
C VAL A 393 18.56 -8.27 -13.28
N GLY A 394 19.71 -8.92 -13.40
CA GLY A 394 20.93 -8.59 -12.66
C GLY A 394 21.73 -7.52 -13.39
N VAL A 395 21.91 -6.35 -12.77
CA VAL A 395 22.68 -5.23 -13.31
C VAL A 395 23.72 -4.83 -12.27
N ARG A 396 25.00 -4.87 -12.63
CA ARG A 396 26.09 -4.47 -11.71
C ARG A 396 26.04 -5.12 -10.33
N GLY A 397 25.71 -6.42 -10.28
CA GLY A 397 25.62 -7.18 -9.03
C GLY A 397 24.31 -6.95 -8.25
N THR A 398 23.44 -6.05 -8.70
CA THR A 398 22.13 -5.83 -8.10
C THR A 398 21.04 -6.50 -8.93
N GLN A 399 20.12 -7.22 -8.28
CA GLN A 399 18.96 -7.82 -8.92
C GLN A 399 17.76 -6.87 -8.88
N HIS A 400 17.07 -6.77 -10.01
CA HIS A 400 15.83 -6.03 -10.16
C HIS A 400 14.74 -6.98 -10.66
N THR A 401 13.61 -6.99 -9.99
CA THR A 401 12.39 -7.64 -10.50
C THR A 401 11.49 -6.57 -11.08
N VAL A 402 11.19 -6.68 -12.37
CA VAL A 402 10.40 -5.67 -13.08
C VAL A 402 9.32 -6.30 -13.93
N ALA A 403 8.23 -5.58 -14.11
CA ALA A 403 7.17 -5.95 -15.04
C ALA A 403 7.58 -5.53 -16.48
N ALA A 404 8.30 -6.41 -17.18
CA ALA A 404 8.83 -6.14 -18.51
C ALA A 404 7.80 -6.38 -19.63
N SER A 405 7.79 -5.54 -20.65
CA SER A 405 6.99 -5.77 -21.87
C SER A 405 7.73 -6.73 -22.81
N VAL A 406 7.01 -7.72 -23.34
CA VAL A 406 7.53 -8.66 -24.34
C VAL A 406 7.24 -8.15 -25.73
N GLU A 407 8.26 -8.11 -26.59
CA GLU A 407 8.14 -7.69 -27.97
C GLU A 407 9.08 -8.45 -28.89
N ASP A 408 8.79 -8.50 -30.18
CA ASP A 408 9.73 -9.03 -31.18
C ASP A 408 10.83 -7.98 -31.42
N ARG A 409 12.01 -8.28 -30.91
CA ARG A 409 13.24 -7.46 -31.05
C ARG A 409 14.24 -8.06 -32.03
N SER A 410 13.85 -9.07 -32.82
CA SER A 410 14.72 -9.77 -33.75
C SER A 410 15.36 -8.87 -34.81
N HIS A 411 14.78 -7.68 -35.03
CA HIS A 411 15.25 -6.64 -35.96
C HIS A 411 16.06 -5.55 -35.26
N MET A 412 16.32 -5.69 -33.95
CA MET A 412 17.08 -4.73 -33.13
C MET A 412 18.42 -5.36 -32.71
N ASP A 413 19.43 -4.52 -32.49
CA ASP A 413 20.78 -4.96 -32.12
C ASP A 413 20.85 -5.62 -30.74
N TYR A 414 19.92 -5.29 -29.85
CA TYR A 414 19.95 -5.77 -28.45
C TYR A 414 18.62 -6.42 -28.06
N PRO A 415 18.65 -7.63 -27.47
CA PRO A 415 17.45 -8.37 -27.10
C PRO A 415 16.76 -7.83 -25.84
N LEU A 416 17.43 -6.95 -25.08
CA LEU A 416 16.91 -6.32 -23.88
C LEU A 416 17.07 -4.80 -23.95
N LEU A 417 16.06 -4.08 -23.49
CA LEU A 417 16.11 -2.65 -23.28
C LEU A 417 15.82 -2.37 -21.81
N LEU A 418 16.74 -1.69 -21.13
CA LEU A 418 16.55 -1.22 -19.75
C LEU A 418 15.76 0.10 -19.77
N GLY A 419 14.59 0.10 -19.14
CA GLY A 419 13.77 1.28 -18.96
C GLY A 419 14.05 2.02 -17.66
N ARG A 420 13.30 3.11 -17.41
CA ARG A 420 13.42 3.90 -16.18
C ARG A 420 13.01 3.13 -14.93
N ASP A 421 12.27 2.03 -15.03
CA ASP A 421 11.96 1.11 -13.93
C ASP A 421 13.24 0.52 -13.31
N ILE A 422 14.29 0.29 -14.09
CA ILE A 422 15.63 -0.10 -13.62
C ILE A 422 16.55 1.13 -13.52
N LEU A 423 16.63 1.94 -14.59
CA LEU A 423 17.63 3.00 -14.72
C LEU A 423 17.53 4.11 -13.66
N ARG A 424 16.38 4.26 -13.00
CA ARG A 424 16.21 5.21 -11.87
C ARG A 424 17.16 4.96 -10.70
N HIS A 425 17.76 3.77 -10.63
CA HIS A 425 18.71 3.38 -9.58
C HIS A 425 20.18 3.62 -9.97
N TYR A 426 20.44 4.11 -11.20
CA TYR A 426 21.76 4.23 -11.79
C TYR A 426 22.00 5.58 -12.43
N HIS A 427 23.29 5.96 -12.49
CA HIS A 427 23.74 6.99 -13.42
C HIS A 427 24.02 6.34 -14.79
N VAL A 428 23.51 6.91 -15.85
CA VAL A 428 23.71 6.39 -17.20
C VAL A 428 24.85 7.16 -17.87
N ASP A 429 25.98 6.46 -18.12
CA ASP A 429 27.11 6.99 -18.87
C ASP A 429 26.94 6.61 -20.34
N VAL A 430 26.59 7.57 -21.17
CA VAL A 430 26.34 7.35 -22.60
C VAL A 430 27.61 7.04 -23.40
N GLN A 431 28.80 7.33 -22.85
CA GLN A 431 30.09 7.01 -23.48
C GLN A 431 30.51 5.57 -23.23
N ARG A 432 29.97 4.96 -22.17
CA ARG A 432 30.33 3.60 -21.78
C ARG A 432 29.50 2.58 -22.54
N ARG A 433 30.20 1.62 -23.18
CA ARG A 433 29.58 0.55 -23.93
C ARG A 433 30.27 -0.78 -23.65
N ALA A 434 29.51 -1.81 -23.28
CA ALA A 434 30.04 -3.15 -23.05
C ALA A 434 30.41 -3.89 -24.34
N ASP A 435 29.90 -3.45 -25.49
CA ASP A 435 30.21 -3.99 -26.83
C ASP A 435 31.43 -3.34 -27.52
N SER A 436 32.07 -2.34 -26.89
CA SER A 436 33.23 -1.63 -27.47
C SER A 436 34.55 -2.40 -27.44
N SER A 437 34.53 -3.70 -27.12
CA SER A 437 35.71 -4.60 -27.34
C SER A 437 35.84 -5.06 -28.80
N VAL A 438 34.92 -4.71 -29.68
CA VAL A 438 35.06 -4.89 -31.12
C VAL A 438 35.69 -3.63 -31.70
N ASN A 439 36.97 -3.72 -32.14
CA ASN A 439 37.72 -2.67 -32.81
C ASN A 439 36.85 -1.94 -33.85
N VAL A 440 36.37 -0.76 -33.54
CA VAL A 440 36.02 0.21 -34.56
C VAL A 440 37.30 0.90 -34.97
N PRO A 441 37.75 0.82 -36.25
CA PRO A 441 38.85 1.64 -36.72
C PRO A 441 38.54 3.09 -36.43
N PRO A 442 39.53 3.93 -36.09
CA PRO A 442 39.29 5.37 -35.98
C PRO A 442 38.79 5.86 -37.31
N GLU A 443 37.66 6.58 -37.32
CA GLU A 443 37.21 7.35 -38.50
C GLU A 443 38.40 8.20 -38.95
N SER A 444 38.82 7.98 -40.17
CA SER A 444 39.90 8.77 -40.80
C SER A 444 39.49 10.23 -40.84
N GLU A 445 40.37 11.08 -40.28
CA GLU A 445 40.27 12.56 -40.40
C GLU A 445 40.49 13.02 -41.86
N GLU A 446 39.65 12.61 -42.80
CA GLU A 446 39.73 12.98 -44.21
C GLU A 446 38.38 13.37 -44.81
N GLU A 447 37.55 14.11 -44.07
CA GLU A 447 36.39 14.81 -44.69
C GLU A 447 36.07 16.15 -44.02
N ALA A 448 37.06 16.90 -43.62
CA ALA A 448 36.91 18.29 -43.18
C ALA A 448 37.80 19.28 -44.00
N ALA A 449 37.90 19.06 -45.33
CA ALA A 449 38.54 20.02 -46.22
C ALA A 449 37.92 19.91 -47.58
N GLU A 450 36.65 20.44 -47.73
CA GLU A 450 36.07 20.95 -48.98
C GLU A 450 34.56 21.27 -48.71
N GLU A 451 34.28 22.48 -48.23
CA GLU A 451 33.40 23.50 -48.69
C GLU A 451 33.20 24.62 -47.64
#